data_aebf570afd8d7c96a48dd7f380308255
#
_entry.id   aebf570afd8d7c96a48dd7f380308255
#
_cell.length_a   1.000
_cell.length_b   1.000
_cell.length_c   1.000
_cell.angle_alpha   90.00
_cell.angle_beta   90.00
_cell.angle_gamma   90.00
#
_symmetry.space_group_name_H-M   'P 1'
#
loop_
_entity.id
_entity.type
_entity.pdbx_description
1 polymer ?
#
loop_
_entity_poly.entity_id
_entity_poly.type
_entity_poly.pdbx_seq_one_letter_code
_entity_poly.pdbx_strand_id
1 'polypeptide(L)' 'MEKKFELDPLDYKILEILVKDANLPYTEIGTRLDVSGGTVHVRMKKMESMGIVKGAQLL' A
#
# COMPACT_ATOMS: atom_id res chain seq x y z
N MET A 1 -8.77 7.09 -23.88
CA MET A 1 -8.71 5.94 -23.15
C MET A 1 -8.69 6.19 -21.69
N GLU A 2 -9.30 5.37 -21.00
CA GLU A 2 -9.44 5.62 -19.65
C GLU A 2 -8.29 5.11 -18.87
N LYS A 3 -8.05 5.75 -17.77
CA LYS A 3 -7.02 5.36 -16.92
C LYS A 3 -7.52 4.42 -15.92
N LYS A 4 -6.94 3.28 -15.84
CA LYS A 4 -7.33 2.35 -14.83
C LYS A 4 -6.30 2.27 -13.77
N PHE A 5 -6.75 2.16 -12.53
CA PHE A 5 -5.82 1.93 -11.44
C PHE A 5 -5.43 0.47 -11.49
N GLU A 6 -4.17 0.22 -11.80
CA GLU A 6 -3.72 -1.15 -11.91
C GLU A 6 -3.10 -1.59 -10.61
N LEU A 7 -3.92 -2.11 -9.73
CA LEU A 7 -3.45 -2.58 -8.44
C LEU A 7 -3.22 -4.08 -8.49
N ASP A 8 -2.05 -4.48 -8.02
CA ASP A 8 -1.72 -5.89 -7.90
C ASP A 8 -2.39 -6.48 -6.68
N PRO A 9 -2.48 -7.82 -6.60
CA PRO A 9 -2.97 -8.43 -5.36
C PRO A 9 -2.20 -7.98 -4.14
N LEU A 10 -0.90 -7.71 -4.29
CA LEU A 10 -0.11 -7.23 -3.18
C LEU A 10 -0.59 -5.85 -2.71
N ASP A 11 -0.93 -4.98 -3.66
CA ASP A 11 -1.45 -3.66 -3.31
C ASP A 11 -2.72 -3.78 -2.50
N TYR A 12 -3.62 -4.68 -2.89
CA TYR A 12 -4.86 -4.87 -2.16
C TYR A 12 -4.60 -5.39 -0.76
N LYS A 13 -3.62 -6.26 -0.61
CA LYS A 13 -3.30 -6.79 0.71
C LYS A 13 -2.75 -5.70 1.61
N ILE A 14 -1.95 -4.81 1.05
CA ILE A 14 -1.44 -3.68 1.81
C ILE A 14 -2.59 -2.81 2.27
N LEU A 15 -3.53 -2.54 1.37
CA LEU A 15 -4.68 -1.71 1.71
C LEU A 15 -5.53 -2.34 2.80
N GLU A 16 -5.71 -3.66 2.74
CA GLU A 16 -6.46 -4.37 3.77
C GLU A 16 -5.85 -4.16 5.14
N ILE A 17 -4.53 -4.24 5.20
CA ILE A 17 -3.85 -4.06 6.47
C ILE A 17 -4.02 -2.63 6.96
N LEU A 18 -3.90 -1.67 6.05
CA LEU A 18 -3.99 -0.26 6.42
C LEU A 18 -5.40 0.13 6.89
N VAL A 19 -6.41 -0.54 6.37
CA VAL A 19 -7.76 -0.27 6.84
C VAL A 19 -7.88 -0.64 8.31
N LYS A 20 -7.20 -1.70 8.71
CA LYS A 20 -7.26 -2.15 10.09
C LYS A 20 -6.28 -1.41 11.00
N ASP A 21 -5.14 -1.03 10.45
CA ASP A 21 -4.12 -0.36 11.25
C ASP A 21 -3.33 0.58 10.36
N ALA A 22 -3.79 1.82 10.27
CA ALA A 22 -3.20 2.79 9.37
C ALA A 22 -1.80 3.24 9.80
N ASN A 23 -1.43 2.95 11.02
CA ASN A 23 -0.12 3.39 11.53
C ASN A 23 0.94 2.31 11.52
N LEU A 24 0.64 1.18 10.94
CA LEU A 24 1.58 0.08 10.92
C LEU A 24 2.81 0.45 10.08
N PRO A 25 4.02 0.22 10.60
CA PRO A 25 5.22 0.53 9.81
C PRO A 25 5.31 -0.33 8.58
N TYR A 26 5.95 0.19 7.55
CA TYR A 26 6.10 -0.57 6.30
C TYR A 26 6.85 -1.87 6.51
N THR A 27 7.83 -1.88 7.41
CA THR A 27 8.57 -3.11 7.68
C THR A 27 7.66 -4.18 8.26
N GLU A 28 6.73 -3.77 9.10
CA GLU A 28 5.80 -4.71 9.69
C GLU A 28 4.82 -5.22 8.65
N ILE A 29 4.34 -4.34 7.78
CA ILE A 29 3.46 -4.74 6.70
C ILE A 29 4.18 -5.75 5.82
N GLY A 30 5.45 -5.46 5.51
CA GLY A 30 6.23 -6.37 4.68
C GLY A 30 6.37 -7.74 5.32
N THR A 31 6.61 -7.76 6.63
CA THR A 31 6.73 -9.03 7.34
C THR A 31 5.44 -9.84 7.22
N ARG A 32 4.31 -9.19 7.39
CA ARG A 32 3.03 -9.88 7.33
C ARG A 32 2.74 -10.43 5.94
N LEU A 33 3.22 -9.74 4.92
CA LEU A 33 2.96 -10.14 3.54
C LEU A 33 4.12 -10.89 2.93
N ASP A 34 5.17 -11.12 3.72
CA ASP A 34 6.35 -11.86 3.28
C ASP A 34 7.06 -11.16 2.11
N VAL A 35 7.16 -9.85 2.21
CA VAL A 35 7.92 -9.04 1.26
C VAL A 35 8.76 -8.06 2.05
N SER A 36 9.70 -7.39 1.39
CA SER A 36 10.55 -6.44 2.09
C SER A 36 9.78 -5.14 2.35
N GLY A 37 10.24 -4.40 3.36
CA GLY A 37 9.67 -3.10 3.63
C GLY A 37 9.86 -2.15 2.47
N GLY A 38 10.97 -2.30 1.73
CA GLY A 38 11.18 -1.49 0.55
C GLY A 38 10.14 -1.72 -0.52
N THR A 39 9.70 -2.98 -0.67
CA THR A 39 8.66 -3.29 -1.62
C THR A 39 7.35 -2.59 -1.21
N VAL A 40 7.04 -2.62 0.09
CA VAL A 40 5.84 -1.95 0.58
C VAL A 40 5.95 -0.45 0.33
N HIS A 41 7.14 0.12 0.56
CA HIS A 41 7.35 1.54 0.34
C HIS A 41 7.08 1.94 -1.11
N VAL A 42 7.60 1.15 -2.05
CA VAL A 42 7.40 1.44 -3.47
C VAL A 42 5.92 1.38 -3.81
N ARG A 43 5.21 0.38 -3.29
CA ARG A 43 3.79 0.26 -3.58
C ARG A 43 3.00 1.40 -2.96
N MET A 44 3.40 1.83 -1.76
CA MET A 44 2.73 2.95 -1.13
C MET A 44 2.91 4.23 -1.94
N LYS A 45 4.13 4.44 -2.46
CA LYS A 45 4.38 5.61 -3.30
C LYS A 45 3.52 5.58 -4.55
N LYS A 46 3.38 4.41 -5.13
CA LYS A 46 2.55 4.27 -6.31
C LYS A 46 1.10 4.62 -5.98
N MET A 47 0.60 4.09 -4.88
CA MET A 47 -0.79 4.33 -4.52
C MET A 47 -1.03 5.79 -4.11
N GLU A 48 -0.01 6.42 -3.53
CA GLU A 48 -0.10 7.85 -3.25
C GLU A 48 -0.27 8.65 -4.52
N SER A 49 0.50 8.32 -5.53
CA SER A 49 0.42 9.08 -6.78
C SER A 49 -0.89 8.85 -7.49
N MET A 50 -1.56 7.76 -7.18
CA MET A 50 -2.89 7.50 -7.73
C MET A 50 -4.00 8.14 -6.91
N GLY A 51 -3.66 8.72 -5.76
CA GLY A 51 -4.65 9.33 -4.90
C GLY A 51 -5.41 8.35 -4.03
N ILE A 52 -4.93 7.12 -3.93
CA ILE A 52 -5.62 6.11 -3.14
C ILE A 52 -5.30 6.24 -1.67
N VAL A 53 -4.05 6.56 -1.36
CA VAL A 53 -3.63 6.78 0.01
C VAL A 53 -2.97 8.13 0.11
N LYS A 54 -2.84 8.64 1.33
CA LYS A 54 -2.22 9.92 1.55
C LYS A 54 -1.17 9.72 2.63
N GLY A 55 0.07 9.65 2.23
CA GLY A 55 1.13 9.32 3.16
C GLY A 55 0.87 7.94 3.69
N ALA A 56 0.83 7.78 4.99
CA ALA A 56 0.57 6.50 5.60
C ALA A 56 -0.90 6.31 5.93
N GLN A 57 -1.76 7.24 5.48
CA GLN A 57 -3.17 7.19 5.84
C GLN A 57 -4.04 7.02 4.63
N LEU A 58 -5.15 6.33 4.82
CA LEU A 58 -6.13 6.21 3.76
C LEU A 58 -6.96 7.48 3.71
N LEU A 59 -7.38 7.84 2.52
CA LEU A 59 -8.19 9.03 2.33
C LEU A 59 -9.63 8.82 2.74
#